data_a9f55beb803ae3cdcd854081e53e5e40
#
_entry.id   a9f55beb803ae3cdcd854081e53e5e40
#
_cell.length_a   1.000
_cell.length_b   1.000
_cell.length_c   1.000
_cell.angle_alpha   90.00
_cell.angle_beta   90.00
_cell.angle_gamma   90.00
#
_symmetry.space_group_name_H-M   'P 1'
#
loop_
_entity.id
_entity.type
_entity.pdbx_description
1 polymer ?
#
loop_
_entity_poly.entity_id
_entity_poly.type
_entity_poly.pdbx_seq_one_letter_code
_entity_poly.pdbx_strand_id
1 'polypeptide(L)'
;RNLYYYLDYLKSCGFRIIKSGTHYQLDRSASFFRRLHENIAVTEREAEYLLRLLDGVPGQDPTAASVRVKLSRAYGLADITNPEVRKTVNRNVSALKNAIAARRVVRLCSYSSPHSSTVSDRLVEPFLLMDNGQEVRCHDLGSHTNKTFKVARMKDVEMMDVEWMYEKEHKQVYTD
;
A
#
# COMPACT_ATOMS: atom_id res chain seq x y z
N ARG A 1 -1.80 -26.56 31.36
CA ARG A 1 -1.56 -27.95 30.90
C ARG A 1 -1.38 -28.08 29.38
N ASN A 2 -1.88 -27.13 28.60
CA ASN A 2 -1.88 -27.24 27.13
C ASN A 2 -0.80 -26.46 26.38
N LEU A 3 -0.13 -25.47 27.01
CA LEU A 3 0.83 -24.60 26.30
C LEU A 3 1.99 -25.39 25.68
N TYR A 4 2.60 -26.30 26.44
CA TYR A 4 3.72 -27.11 25.94
C TYR A 4 3.31 -28.00 24.78
N TYR A 5 2.12 -28.58 24.80
CA TYR A 5 1.57 -29.35 23.70
C TYR A 5 1.48 -28.53 22.41
N TYR A 6 0.95 -27.30 22.49
CA TYR A 6 0.87 -26.41 21.33
C TYR A 6 2.24 -25.96 20.83
N LEU A 7 3.18 -25.71 21.75
CA LEU A 7 4.56 -25.34 21.38
C LEU A 7 5.26 -26.50 20.66
N ASP A 8 5.09 -27.73 21.11
CA ASP A 8 5.67 -28.93 20.49
C ASP A 8 5.00 -29.23 19.16
N TYR A 9 3.69 -29.04 19.05
CA TYR A 9 2.97 -29.13 17.78
C TYR A 9 3.48 -28.09 16.76
N LEU A 10 3.64 -26.83 17.15
CA LEU A 10 4.21 -25.82 16.27
C LEU A 10 5.63 -26.15 15.82
N LYS A 11 6.47 -26.68 16.72
CA LYS A 11 7.81 -27.14 16.36
C LYS A 11 7.76 -28.31 15.37
N SER A 12 6.86 -29.28 15.56
CA SER A 12 6.68 -30.40 14.62
C SER A 12 6.22 -29.93 13.22
N CYS A 13 5.50 -28.80 13.14
CA CYS A 13 5.14 -28.14 11.89
C CYS A 13 6.30 -27.35 11.26
N GLY A 14 7.49 -27.31 11.88
CA GLY A 14 8.68 -26.63 11.35
C GLY A 14 8.88 -25.20 11.84
N PHE A 15 8.03 -24.71 12.75
CA PHE A 15 8.21 -23.37 13.32
C PHE A 15 9.32 -23.38 14.38
N ARG A 16 10.19 -22.37 14.30
CA ARG A 16 11.21 -22.14 15.31
C ARG A 16 10.67 -21.20 16.38
N ILE A 17 10.72 -21.67 17.65
CA ILE A 17 10.23 -20.91 18.81
C ILE A 17 11.42 -20.53 19.68
N ILE A 18 11.57 -19.26 19.96
CA ILE A 18 12.58 -18.70 20.87
C ILE A 18 11.93 -18.55 22.25
N LYS A 19 12.62 -19.08 23.28
CA LYS A 19 12.23 -18.86 24.67
C LYS A 19 13.13 -17.81 25.27
N SER A 20 12.54 -16.78 25.85
CA SER A 20 13.24 -15.74 26.62
C SER A 20 12.57 -15.60 28.00
N GLY A 21 13.20 -16.17 29.03
CA GLY A 21 12.60 -16.23 30.37
C GLY A 21 11.29 -17.00 30.38
N THR A 22 10.20 -16.33 30.73
CA THR A 22 8.82 -16.88 30.77
C THR A 22 8.06 -16.70 29.45
N HIS A 23 8.62 -16.01 28.45
CA HIS A 23 7.97 -15.68 27.19
C HIS A 23 8.43 -16.58 26.06
N TYR A 24 7.50 -16.90 25.15
CA TYR A 24 7.76 -17.64 23.92
C TYR A 24 7.45 -16.74 22.74
N GLN A 25 8.35 -16.70 21.76
CA GLN A 25 8.24 -15.89 20.55
C GLN A 25 8.51 -16.73 19.31
N LEU A 26 7.76 -16.49 18.26
CA LEU A 26 8.01 -17.12 16.97
C LEU A 26 9.23 -16.47 16.30
N ASP A 27 10.21 -17.28 15.88
CA ASP A 27 11.36 -16.80 15.13
C ASP A 27 10.97 -16.56 13.66
N ARG A 28 10.63 -15.31 13.36
CA ARG A 28 10.26 -14.92 11.99
C ARG A 28 11.44 -14.88 11.02
N SER A 29 12.68 -14.93 11.52
CA SER A 29 13.88 -14.98 10.68
C SER A 29 14.22 -16.40 10.23
N ALA A 30 13.60 -17.43 10.82
CA ALA A 30 13.84 -18.82 10.46
C ALA A 30 13.52 -19.08 8.98
N SER A 31 14.35 -19.87 8.31
CA SER A 31 14.23 -20.20 6.88
C SER A 31 12.87 -20.80 6.51
N PHE A 32 12.28 -21.57 7.42
CA PHE A 32 10.93 -22.12 7.24
C PHE A 32 9.88 -21.02 7.17
N PHE A 33 9.92 -20.02 8.10
CA PHE A 33 8.96 -18.95 8.13
C PHE A 33 9.08 -18.06 6.89
N ARG A 34 10.30 -17.81 6.43
CA ARG A 34 10.58 -17.07 5.21
C ARG A 34 10.03 -17.78 3.99
N ARG A 35 10.29 -19.08 3.83
CA ARG A 35 9.73 -19.90 2.73
C ARG A 35 8.21 -19.98 2.77
N LEU A 36 7.59 -20.08 3.96
CA LEU A 36 6.14 -20.05 4.11
C LEU A 36 5.57 -18.71 3.62
N HIS A 37 6.20 -17.62 3.98
CA HIS A 37 5.80 -16.28 3.54
C HIS A 37 5.95 -16.11 2.02
N GLU A 38 7.08 -16.56 1.46
CA GLU A 38 7.35 -16.49 0.01
C GLU A 38 6.37 -17.34 -0.81
N ASN A 39 5.91 -18.48 -0.27
CA ASN A 39 5.00 -19.40 -0.97
C ASN A 39 3.51 -19.10 -0.78
N ILE A 40 3.13 -18.35 0.25
CA ILE A 40 1.72 -18.05 0.57
C ILE A 40 1.41 -16.55 0.36
N ALA A 41 2.43 -15.70 0.38
CA ALA A 41 2.23 -14.27 0.15
C ALA A 41 1.80 -14.03 -1.30
N VAL A 42 0.63 -13.47 -1.48
CA VAL A 42 0.20 -12.91 -2.76
C VAL A 42 0.95 -11.60 -3.02
N THR A 43 1.22 -11.30 -4.26
CA THR A 43 1.74 -9.98 -4.65
C THR A 43 0.66 -8.92 -4.44
N GLU A 44 1.06 -7.65 -4.41
CA GLU A 44 0.09 -6.54 -4.30
C GLU A 44 -0.95 -6.56 -5.44
N ARG A 45 -0.52 -6.88 -6.67
CA ARG A 45 -1.42 -7.03 -7.83
C ARG A 45 -2.43 -8.17 -7.65
N GLU A 46 -1.98 -9.30 -7.12
CA GLU A 46 -2.87 -10.44 -6.81
C GLU A 46 -3.84 -10.09 -5.69
N ALA A 47 -3.39 -9.36 -4.66
CA ALA A 47 -4.26 -8.87 -3.59
C ALA A 47 -5.33 -7.91 -4.11
N GLU A 48 -4.97 -6.98 -5.00
CA GLU A 48 -5.93 -6.09 -5.68
C GLU A 48 -6.93 -6.88 -6.52
N TYR A 49 -6.45 -7.87 -7.28
CA TYR A 49 -7.33 -8.72 -8.08
C TYR A 49 -8.31 -9.51 -7.22
N LEU A 50 -7.82 -10.09 -6.11
CA LEU A 50 -8.67 -10.81 -5.15
C LEU A 50 -9.71 -9.89 -4.50
N LEU A 51 -9.34 -8.66 -4.17
CA LEU A 51 -10.30 -7.67 -3.65
C LEU A 51 -11.41 -7.36 -4.66
N ARG A 52 -11.06 -7.19 -5.94
CA ARG A 52 -12.05 -6.98 -7.02
C ARG A 52 -12.99 -8.19 -7.20
N LEU A 53 -12.48 -9.41 -7.10
CA LEU A 53 -13.32 -10.62 -7.14
C LEU A 53 -14.27 -10.66 -5.95
N LEU A 54 -13.82 -10.29 -4.77
CA LEU A 54 -14.65 -10.23 -3.57
C LEU A 54 -15.75 -9.15 -3.65
N ASP A 55 -15.63 -8.15 -4.53
CA ASP A 55 -16.67 -7.13 -4.76
C ASP A 55 -17.95 -7.75 -5.34
N GLY A 56 -17.82 -8.85 -6.08
CA GLY A 56 -18.97 -9.62 -6.60
C GLY A 56 -19.64 -10.54 -5.57
N VAL A 57 -19.04 -10.70 -4.38
CA VAL A 57 -19.59 -11.54 -3.32
C VAL A 57 -20.59 -10.73 -2.50
N PRO A 58 -21.79 -11.28 -2.17
CA PRO A 58 -22.78 -10.59 -1.34
C PRO A 58 -22.14 -10.04 -0.05
N GLY A 59 -22.44 -8.78 0.27
CA GLY A 59 -21.82 -8.07 1.42
C GLY A 59 -22.08 -8.67 2.80
N GLN A 60 -22.98 -9.64 2.88
CA GLN A 60 -23.36 -10.35 4.10
C GLN A 60 -22.49 -11.60 4.36
N ASP A 61 -21.59 -11.98 3.44
CA ASP A 61 -20.68 -13.10 3.67
C ASP A 61 -19.57 -12.69 4.66
N PRO A 62 -19.58 -13.24 5.90
CA PRO A 62 -18.60 -12.87 6.93
C PRO A 62 -17.18 -13.29 6.56
N THR A 63 -17.03 -14.35 5.76
CA THR A 63 -15.73 -14.83 5.31
C THR A 63 -15.12 -13.87 4.29
N ALA A 64 -15.91 -13.45 3.30
CA ALA A 64 -15.49 -12.46 2.31
C ALA A 64 -15.13 -11.13 2.97
N ALA A 65 -15.92 -10.65 3.93
CA ALA A 65 -15.63 -9.45 4.71
C ALA A 65 -14.31 -9.58 5.49
N SER A 66 -14.07 -10.72 6.15
CA SER A 66 -12.83 -10.99 6.87
C SER A 66 -11.61 -10.99 5.95
N VAL A 67 -11.72 -11.61 4.77
CA VAL A 67 -10.63 -11.66 3.78
C VAL A 67 -10.34 -10.27 3.24
N ARG A 68 -11.36 -9.45 2.91
CA ARG A 68 -11.18 -8.05 2.49
C ARG A 68 -10.36 -7.26 3.51
N VAL A 69 -10.77 -7.29 4.79
CA VAL A 69 -10.08 -6.56 5.85
C VAL A 69 -8.63 -7.01 5.99
N LYS A 70 -8.38 -8.32 5.92
CA LYS A 70 -7.02 -8.88 6.02
C LYS A 70 -6.13 -8.46 4.85
N LEU A 71 -6.63 -8.57 3.61
CA LEU A 71 -5.90 -8.18 2.40
C LEU A 71 -5.63 -6.68 2.40
N SER A 72 -6.65 -5.84 2.63
CA SER A 72 -6.50 -4.39 2.65
C SER A 72 -5.48 -3.93 3.69
N ARG A 73 -5.49 -4.54 4.87
CA ARG A 73 -4.54 -4.22 5.95
C ARG A 73 -3.12 -4.71 5.64
N ALA A 74 -2.98 -5.94 5.14
CA ALA A 74 -1.67 -6.54 4.87
C ALA A 74 -0.91 -5.81 3.75
N TYR A 75 -1.63 -5.34 2.74
CA TYR A 75 -1.04 -4.70 1.56
C TYR A 75 -1.21 -3.17 1.54
N GLY A 76 -1.76 -2.58 2.61
CA GLY A 76 -2.00 -1.14 2.69
C GLY A 76 -2.93 -0.64 1.59
N LEU A 77 -3.77 -1.52 1.05
CA LEU A 77 -4.78 -1.20 0.05
C LEU A 77 -5.97 -0.56 0.74
N ALA A 78 -6.38 0.60 0.27
CA ALA A 78 -7.64 1.17 0.72
C ALA A 78 -8.78 0.26 0.29
N ASP A 79 -9.75 0.06 1.17
CA ASP A 79 -10.97 -0.69 0.82
C ASP A 79 -11.76 0.10 -0.22
N ILE A 80 -11.51 -0.21 -1.51
CA ILE A 80 -12.12 0.49 -2.66
C ILE A 80 -13.64 0.30 -2.69
N THR A 81 -14.16 -0.68 -1.96
CA THR A 81 -15.59 -0.92 -1.83
C THR A 81 -16.26 0.04 -0.85
N ASN A 82 -15.49 0.66 0.04
CA ASN A 82 -15.99 1.65 0.97
C ASN A 82 -16.32 2.96 0.24
N PRO A 83 -17.58 3.46 0.27
CA PRO A 83 -17.98 4.69 -0.42
C PRO A 83 -17.15 5.93 0.00
N GLU A 84 -16.75 6.03 1.26
CA GLU A 84 -15.94 7.15 1.76
C GLU A 84 -14.52 7.11 1.20
N VAL A 85 -13.94 5.92 1.09
CA VAL A 85 -12.62 5.75 0.45
C VAL A 85 -12.69 6.10 -1.03
N ARG A 86 -13.72 5.64 -1.73
CA ARG A 86 -13.95 5.97 -3.15
C ARG A 86 -14.12 7.48 -3.35
N LYS A 87 -14.86 8.14 -2.47
CA LYS A 87 -15.04 9.60 -2.49
C LYS A 87 -13.70 10.33 -2.31
N THR A 88 -12.88 9.88 -1.36
CA THR A 88 -11.54 10.43 -1.12
C THR A 88 -10.63 10.23 -2.32
N VAL A 89 -10.59 9.02 -2.91
CA VAL A 89 -9.80 8.73 -4.12
C VAL A 89 -10.24 9.63 -5.28
N ASN A 90 -11.53 9.77 -5.54
CA ASN A 90 -12.05 10.62 -6.61
C ASN A 90 -11.69 12.10 -6.41
N ARG A 91 -11.76 12.60 -5.17
CA ARG A 91 -11.34 13.95 -4.83
C ARG A 91 -9.84 14.14 -5.10
N ASN A 92 -9.00 13.19 -4.66
CA ASN A 92 -7.56 13.25 -4.87
C ASN A 92 -7.18 13.19 -6.35
N VAL A 93 -7.85 12.35 -7.14
CA VAL A 93 -7.67 12.29 -8.61
C VAL A 93 -8.02 13.64 -9.24
N SER A 94 -9.11 14.27 -8.82
CA SER A 94 -9.50 15.60 -9.34
C SER A 94 -8.49 16.67 -8.98
N ALA A 95 -7.99 16.67 -7.74
CA ALA A 95 -6.95 17.59 -7.30
C ALA A 95 -5.65 17.43 -8.10
N LEU A 96 -5.23 16.17 -8.35
CA LEU A 96 -4.05 15.87 -9.16
C LEU A 96 -4.22 16.31 -10.62
N LYS A 97 -5.38 16.09 -11.23
CA LYS A 97 -5.70 16.56 -12.59
C LYS A 97 -5.55 18.07 -12.69
N ASN A 98 -6.12 18.81 -11.72
CA ASN A 98 -6.06 20.26 -11.67
C ASN A 98 -4.61 20.76 -11.50
N ALA A 99 -3.84 20.11 -10.61
CA ALA A 99 -2.44 20.47 -10.38
C ALA A 99 -1.55 20.21 -11.61
N ILE A 100 -1.77 19.10 -12.33
CA ILE A 100 -1.08 18.79 -13.58
C ILE A 100 -1.41 19.85 -14.64
N ALA A 101 -2.68 20.18 -14.81
CA ALA A 101 -3.12 21.19 -15.78
C ALA A 101 -2.57 22.59 -15.45
N ALA A 102 -2.49 22.94 -14.17
CA ALA A 102 -1.96 24.21 -13.70
C ALA A 102 -0.43 24.21 -13.53
N ARG A 103 0.26 23.08 -13.75
CA ARG A 103 1.71 22.91 -13.53
C ARG A 103 2.15 23.32 -12.12
N ARG A 104 1.42 22.82 -11.10
CA ARG A 104 1.66 23.17 -9.71
C ARG A 104 2.21 21.98 -8.91
N VAL A 105 3.07 22.30 -7.94
CA VAL A 105 3.50 21.37 -6.90
C VAL A 105 2.32 20.98 -6.03
N VAL A 106 2.29 19.74 -5.58
CA VAL A 106 1.31 19.25 -4.61
C VAL A 106 1.99 18.66 -3.37
N ARG A 107 1.27 18.74 -2.26
CA ARG A 107 1.56 17.96 -1.07
C ARG A 107 0.66 16.71 -1.07
N LEU A 108 1.27 15.53 -1.12
CA LEU A 108 0.59 14.27 -0.87
C LEU A 108 0.54 14.07 0.65
N CYS A 109 -0.63 14.32 1.26
CA CYS A 109 -0.77 14.28 2.71
C CYS A 109 -0.86 12.85 3.23
N SER A 110 -0.09 12.55 4.28
CA SER A 110 -0.09 11.26 4.96
C SER A 110 0.01 10.06 4.01
N TYR A 111 0.95 10.12 3.06
CA TYR A 111 1.19 9.01 2.13
C TYR A 111 1.77 7.80 2.86
N SER A 112 1.09 6.66 2.74
CA SER A 112 1.55 5.38 3.30
C SER A 112 2.48 4.68 2.31
N SER A 113 3.78 4.65 2.64
CA SER A 113 4.78 4.00 1.79
C SER A 113 4.75 2.47 1.94
N PRO A 114 4.71 1.70 0.82
CA PRO A 114 4.68 0.23 0.88
C PRO A 114 6.01 -0.38 1.36
N HIS A 115 7.13 0.31 1.15
CA HIS A 115 8.45 -0.24 1.43
C HIS A 115 9.00 0.10 2.82
N SER A 116 8.56 1.19 3.43
CA SER A 116 9.10 1.67 4.70
C SER A 116 8.12 1.61 5.87
N SER A 117 6.87 1.20 5.63
CA SER A 117 5.77 1.24 6.63
C SER A 117 5.63 2.60 7.31
N THR A 118 6.14 3.65 6.67
CA THR A 118 6.09 5.02 7.18
C THR A 118 4.94 5.78 6.52
N VAL A 119 4.31 6.64 7.31
CA VAL A 119 3.32 7.61 6.84
C VAL A 119 3.96 8.99 6.91
N SER A 120 4.05 9.66 5.78
CA SER A 120 4.66 11.00 5.71
C SER A 120 4.09 11.83 4.56
N ASP A 121 4.16 13.14 4.70
CA ASP A 121 3.85 14.05 3.62
C ASP A 121 4.96 14.01 2.56
N ARG A 122 4.56 14.17 1.30
CA ARG A 122 5.49 14.26 0.17
C ARG A 122 5.18 15.50 -0.66
N LEU A 123 6.22 16.30 -0.93
CA LEU A 123 6.13 17.40 -1.90
C LEU A 123 6.58 16.89 -3.26
N VAL A 124 5.71 16.98 -4.25
CA VAL A 124 5.96 16.41 -5.57
C VAL A 124 5.41 17.30 -6.68
N GLU A 125 5.99 17.16 -7.86
CA GLU A 125 5.45 17.69 -9.12
C GLU A 125 4.72 16.55 -9.85
N PRO A 126 3.37 16.49 -9.80
CA PRO A 126 2.63 15.46 -10.52
C PRO A 126 2.58 15.79 -12.00
N PHE A 127 2.90 14.83 -12.89
CA PHE A 127 2.92 15.10 -14.33
C PHE A 127 2.18 14.08 -15.20
N LEU A 128 1.84 12.90 -14.68
CA LEU A 128 1.12 11.88 -15.42
C LEU A 128 0.23 11.05 -14.50
N LEU A 129 -1.07 10.99 -14.82
CA LEU A 129 -1.98 10.02 -14.21
C LEU A 129 -2.00 8.75 -15.06
N MET A 130 -1.90 7.61 -14.39
CA MET A 130 -1.85 6.28 -15.00
C MET A 130 -2.95 5.39 -14.41
N ASP A 131 -3.19 4.27 -15.06
CA ASP A 131 -4.14 3.24 -14.62
C ASP A 131 -5.52 3.83 -14.22
N ASN A 132 -6.10 4.60 -15.13
CA ASN A 132 -7.40 5.27 -14.91
C ASN A 132 -7.45 6.16 -13.65
N GLY A 133 -6.32 6.75 -13.26
CA GLY A 133 -6.21 7.61 -12.08
C GLY A 133 -5.92 6.85 -10.78
N GLN A 134 -5.61 5.57 -10.83
CA GLN A 134 -5.20 4.81 -9.64
C GLN A 134 -3.76 5.14 -9.23
N GLU A 135 -2.92 5.55 -10.18
CA GLU A 135 -1.53 5.91 -9.96
C GLU A 135 -1.22 7.28 -10.54
N VAL A 136 -0.30 7.97 -9.93
CA VAL A 136 0.25 9.23 -10.42
C VAL A 136 1.77 9.17 -10.43
N ARG A 137 2.35 9.55 -11.57
CA ARG A 137 3.79 9.72 -11.70
C ARG A 137 4.16 11.14 -11.38
N CYS A 138 5.16 11.31 -10.51
CA CYS A 138 5.59 12.59 -9.99
C CYS A 138 7.11 12.68 -9.94
N HIS A 139 7.63 13.90 -10.01
CA HIS A 139 8.98 14.21 -9.55
C HIS A 139 8.94 14.51 -8.06
N ASP A 140 9.59 13.68 -7.24
CA ASP A 140 9.64 13.81 -5.77
C ASP A 140 10.73 14.81 -5.40
N LEU A 141 10.33 15.96 -4.84
CA LEU A 141 11.24 17.05 -4.49
C LEU A 141 12.20 16.69 -3.35
N GLY A 142 11.85 15.73 -2.50
CA GLY A 142 12.69 15.28 -1.40
C GLY A 142 13.85 14.39 -1.85
N SER A 143 13.65 13.56 -2.87
CA SER A 143 14.68 12.65 -3.38
C SER A 143 15.24 13.04 -4.76
N HIS A 144 14.68 14.08 -5.40
CA HIS A 144 15.01 14.52 -6.76
C HIS A 144 14.94 13.39 -7.79
N THR A 145 13.94 12.51 -7.68
CA THR A 145 13.71 11.37 -8.57
C THR A 145 12.27 11.24 -8.97
N ASN A 146 12.02 10.65 -10.14
CA ASN A 146 10.66 10.33 -10.56
C ASN A 146 10.17 9.06 -9.88
N LYS A 147 9.00 9.16 -9.24
CA LYS A 147 8.34 8.07 -8.53
C LYS A 147 6.88 7.94 -8.93
N THR A 148 6.35 6.75 -8.77
CA THR A 148 4.93 6.48 -8.94
C THR A 148 4.28 6.29 -7.57
N PHE A 149 3.18 6.99 -7.36
CA PHE A 149 2.42 6.95 -6.11
C PHE A 149 1.00 6.43 -6.37
N LYS A 150 0.51 5.55 -5.51
CA LYS A 150 -0.88 5.08 -5.55
C LYS A 150 -1.80 6.10 -4.89
N VAL A 151 -2.84 6.53 -5.60
CA VAL A 151 -3.76 7.57 -5.12
C VAL A 151 -4.55 7.10 -3.89
N ALA A 152 -4.90 5.82 -3.84
CA ALA A 152 -5.60 5.23 -2.69
C ALA A 152 -4.80 5.27 -1.36
N ARG A 153 -3.49 5.51 -1.43
CA ARG A 153 -2.60 5.61 -0.26
C ARG A 153 -2.42 7.05 0.25
N MET A 154 -3.04 8.02 -0.40
CA MET A 154 -3.01 9.42 -0.02
C MET A 154 -4.25 9.74 0.81
N LYS A 155 -4.06 10.32 1.99
CA LYS A 155 -5.19 10.83 2.78
C LYS A 155 -5.83 12.03 2.10
N ASP A 156 -5.00 12.93 1.56
CA ASP A 156 -5.43 14.13 0.84
C ASP A 156 -4.36 14.60 -0.14
N VAL A 157 -4.73 15.45 -1.09
CA VAL A 157 -3.83 16.11 -2.04
C VAL A 157 -4.08 17.61 -1.97
N GLU A 158 -3.09 18.36 -1.53
CA GLU A 158 -3.12 19.82 -1.44
C GLU A 158 -2.29 20.43 -2.56
N MET A 159 -2.92 21.25 -3.40
CA MET A 159 -2.21 22.03 -4.42
C MET A 159 -1.51 23.23 -3.77
N MET A 160 -0.21 23.33 -4.01
CA MET A 160 0.62 24.43 -3.49
C MET A 160 0.64 25.60 -4.48
N ASP A 161 0.86 26.81 -3.97
CA ASP A 161 1.06 27.99 -4.81
C ASP A 161 2.52 28.08 -5.30
N VAL A 162 3.03 26.97 -5.84
CA VAL A 162 4.39 26.82 -6.37
C VAL A 162 4.31 26.16 -7.73
N GLU A 163 4.94 26.76 -8.75
CA GLU A 163 5.05 26.17 -10.09
C GLU A 163 6.08 25.06 -10.14
N TRP A 164 5.99 24.19 -11.16
CA TRP A 164 7.01 23.18 -11.41
C TRP A 164 8.37 23.81 -11.66
N MET A 165 9.39 23.26 -11.03
CA MET A 165 10.78 23.68 -11.19
C MET A 165 11.60 22.67 -11.97
N TYR A 166 11.14 21.40 -12.01
CA TYR A 166 11.86 20.27 -12.57
C TYR A 166 11.16 19.65 -13.78
N GLU A 167 10.40 20.44 -14.56
CA GLU A 167 9.63 19.95 -15.72
C GLU A 167 10.53 19.18 -16.73
N LYS A 168 11.79 19.59 -16.89
CA LYS A 168 12.77 18.90 -17.76
C LYS A 168 13.15 17.51 -17.27
N GLU A 169 12.98 17.26 -16.00
CA GLU A 169 13.25 15.96 -15.36
C GLU A 169 12.06 15.00 -15.46
N HIS A 170 10.88 15.46 -15.89
CA HIS A 170 9.67 14.66 -16.00
C HIS A 170 9.82 13.61 -17.09
N LYS A 171 9.97 12.34 -16.71
CA LYS A 171 10.05 11.21 -17.63
C LYS A 171 8.78 10.36 -17.53
N GLN A 172 8.08 10.25 -18.64
CA GLN A 172 6.83 9.48 -18.73
C GLN A 172 7.09 7.97 -18.79
N VAL A 173 8.25 7.54 -19.27
CA VAL A 173 8.61 6.13 -19.45
C VAL A 173 9.65 5.72 -18.41
N TYR A 174 9.50 4.52 -17.84
CA TYR A 174 10.58 3.86 -17.11
C TYR A 174 11.70 3.56 -18.13
N THR A 175 12.80 4.26 -18.02
CA THR A 175 14.08 3.74 -18.53
C THR A 175 14.75 3.13 -17.32
N ASP A 176 14.78 1.79 -17.30
CA ASP A 176 15.64 1.05 -16.39
C ASP A 176 17.09 1.43 -16.62
#